data_9809e6f10c0e6f310f76869da1ebc9cf
#
_entry.id   9809e6f10c0e6f310f76869da1ebc9cf
#
_cell.length_a   1.000
_cell.length_b   1.000
_cell.length_c   1.000
_cell.angle_alpha   90.00
_cell.angle_beta   90.00
_cell.angle_gamma   90.00
#
_symmetry.space_group_name_H-M   'P 1'
#
loop_
_entity.id
_entity.type
_entity.pdbx_description
1 polymer ?
#
loop_
_entity_poly.entity_id
_entity_poly.type
_entity_poly.pdbx_seq_one_letter_code
_entity_poly.pdbx_strand_id
1 'polypeptide(L)'
;MFTYEYLLSACEGHADPRVMNFIYHEGVTHIRDNAFLFQQYGEFLEELNEYENAREMFKQAYAITPTDDLARSIVRVRADTQREA
;
A
#
# COMPACT_ATOMS: atom_id res chain seq x y z
N MET A 1 -2.58 21.36 9.28
CA MET A 1 -1.43 20.54 8.89
C MET A 1 -1.82 19.65 7.71
N PHE A 2 -1.02 19.65 6.69
CA PHE A 2 -1.28 18.80 5.56
C PHE A 2 -0.89 17.37 5.89
N THR A 3 -1.77 16.44 5.56
CA THR A 3 -1.52 15.02 5.75
C THR A 3 -1.15 14.39 4.43
N TYR A 4 -0.49 13.26 4.47
CA TYR A 4 -0.22 12.49 3.27
C TYR A 4 -1.52 12.05 2.58
N GLU A 5 -2.58 11.84 3.36
CA GLU A 5 -3.88 11.51 2.81
C GLU A 5 -4.43 12.64 1.93
N TYR A 6 -4.24 13.87 2.35
CA TYR A 6 -4.64 15.04 1.54
C TYR A 6 -3.86 15.07 0.22
N LEU A 7 -2.55 14.84 0.29
CA LEU A 7 -1.71 14.82 -0.91
C LEU A 7 -2.14 13.70 -1.87
N LEU A 8 -2.45 12.53 -1.35
CA LEU A 8 -2.93 11.42 -2.16
C LEU A 8 -4.25 11.74 -2.84
N SER A 9 -5.18 12.35 -2.11
CA SER A 9 -6.46 12.79 -2.68
C SER A 9 -6.26 13.79 -3.80
N ALA A 10 -5.39 14.77 -3.62
CA ALA A 10 -5.14 15.80 -4.61
C ALA A 10 -4.50 15.24 -5.88
N CYS A 11 -3.71 14.18 -5.77
CA CYS A 11 -3.01 13.57 -6.90
C CYS A 11 -3.83 12.51 -7.62
N GLU A 12 -4.91 12.02 -7.00
CA GLU A 12 -5.61 10.82 -7.43
C GLU A 12 -6.09 10.86 -8.88
N GLY A 13 -6.51 11.99 -9.37
CA GLY A 13 -7.04 12.13 -10.72
C GLY A 13 -5.98 12.39 -11.78
N HIS A 14 -4.76 12.68 -11.40
CA HIS A 14 -3.71 13.12 -12.33
C HIS A 14 -2.36 12.44 -12.08
N ALA A 15 -2.36 11.38 -11.33
CA ALA A 15 -1.14 10.87 -10.76
C ALA A 15 -0.27 10.12 -11.76
N ASP A 16 0.96 10.59 -11.92
CA ASP A 16 2.04 9.75 -12.40
C ASP A 16 2.30 8.68 -11.32
N PRO A 17 2.36 7.39 -11.68
CA PRO A 17 2.61 6.34 -10.69
C PRO A 17 3.88 6.55 -9.87
N ARG A 18 4.90 7.19 -10.44
CA ARG A 18 6.14 7.48 -9.71
C ARG A 18 5.93 8.50 -8.62
N VAL A 19 5.08 9.50 -8.86
CA VAL A 19 4.74 10.51 -7.88
C VAL A 19 3.92 9.88 -6.75
N MET A 20 2.93 9.07 -7.11
CA MET A 20 2.11 8.36 -6.11
C MET A 20 2.96 7.45 -5.25
N ASN A 21 3.87 6.71 -5.86
CA ASN A 21 4.76 5.83 -5.13
C ASN A 21 5.63 6.61 -4.14
N PHE A 22 6.15 7.75 -4.57
CA PHE A 22 6.96 8.61 -3.69
C PHE A 22 6.14 9.09 -2.49
N ILE A 23 4.91 9.56 -2.72
CA ILE A 23 4.04 10.06 -1.66
C ILE A 23 3.71 8.95 -0.66
N TYR A 24 3.34 7.76 -1.15
CA TYR A 24 3.07 6.62 -0.28
C TYR A 24 4.30 6.21 0.52
N HIS A 25 5.44 6.14 -0.15
CA HIS A 25 6.69 5.75 0.51
C HIS A 25 7.06 6.72 1.64
N GLU A 26 6.97 8.02 1.37
CA GLU A 26 7.23 9.05 2.37
C GLU A 26 6.23 8.93 3.51
N GLY A 27 4.96 8.68 3.19
CA GLY A 27 3.92 8.54 4.20
C GLY A 27 4.20 7.39 5.15
N VAL A 28 4.49 6.21 4.63
CA VAL A 28 4.72 5.04 5.48
C VAL A 28 6.05 5.13 6.23
N THR A 29 7.00 5.90 5.71
CA THR A 29 8.28 6.12 6.38
C THR A 29 8.11 7.01 7.61
N HIS A 30 7.26 8.03 7.52
CA HIS A 30 7.07 9.00 8.58
C HIS A 30 5.90 8.67 9.50
N ILE A 31 4.92 7.91 9.03
CA ILE A 31 3.73 7.53 9.80
C ILE A 31 3.68 6.01 9.86
N ARG A 32 4.42 5.43 10.79
CA ARG A 32 4.62 3.97 10.85
C ARG A 32 3.51 3.22 11.55
N ASP A 33 2.63 3.90 12.26
CA ASP A 33 1.57 3.29 13.03
C ASP A 33 0.19 3.41 12.38
N ASN A 34 0.15 3.78 11.10
CA ASN A 34 -1.11 3.93 10.37
C ASN A 34 -1.31 2.75 9.41
N ALA A 35 -2.07 1.76 9.86
CA ALA A 35 -2.35 0.57 9.07
C ALA A 35 -3.06 0.91 7.75
N PHE A 36 -3.93 1.91 7.77
CA PHE A 36 -4.67 2.32 6.59
C PHE A 36 -3.72 2.79 5.49
N LEU A 37 -2.70 3.56 5.86
CA LEU A 37 -1.73 4.06 4.88
C LEU A 37 -0.92 2.92 4.25
N PHE A 38 -0.48 1.96 5.06
CA PHE A 38 0.18 0.77 4.54
C PHE A 38 -0.72 -0.03 3.61
N GLN A 39 -2.00 -0.17 3.98
CA GLN A 39 -2.97 -0.87 3.15
C GLN A 39 -3.16 -0.19 1.81
N GLN A 40 -3.30 1.14 1.80
CA GLN A 40 -3.45 1.90 0.56
C GLN A 40 -2.21 1.76 -0.33
N TYR A 41 -1.04 1.82 0.25
CA TYR A 41 0.19 1.63 -0.49
C TYR A 41 0.26 0.22 -1.09
N GLY A 42 -0.12 -0.79 -0.31
CA GLY A 42 -0.16 -2.16 -0.81
C GLY A 42 -1.09 -2.32 -2.01
N GLU A 43 -2.28 -1.73 -1.93
CA GLU A 43 -3.24 -1.77 -3.04
C GLU A 43 -2.69 -1.07 -4.29
N PHE A 44 -2.02 0.05 -4.11
CA PHE A 44 -1.39 0.77 -5.20
C PHE A 44 -0.29 -0.07 -5.86
N LEU A 45 0.55 -0.72 -5.06
CA LEU A 45 1.61 -1.57 -5.59
C LEU A 45 1.04 -2.78 -6.32
N GLU A 46 -0.06 -3.33 -5.83
CA GLU A 46 -0.75 -4.43 -6.48
C GLU A 46 -1.24 -4.02 -7.88
N GLU A 47 -1.76 -2.82 -8.00
CA GLU A 47 -2.20 -2.30 -9.30
C GLU A 47 -1.04 -2.14 -10.28
N LEU A 48 0.16 -1.89 -9.78
CA LEU A 48 1.37 -1.81 -10.60
C LEU A 48 2.00 -3.17 -10.85
N ASN A 49 1.38 -4.25 -10.39
CA ASN A 49 1.89 -5.61 -10.49
C ASN A 49 3.18 -5.83 -9.70
N GLU A 50 3.45 -5.00 -8.72
CA GLU A 50 4.58 -5.17 -7.82
C GLU A 50 4.13 -5.95 -6.59
N TYR A 51 3.83 -7.23 -6.80
CA TYR A 51 3.16 -8.07 -5.82
C TYR A 51 4.00 -8.33 -4.57
N GLU A 52 5.30 -8.49 -4.71
CA GLU A 52 6.17 -8.73 -3.55
C GLU A 52 6.18 -7.53 -2.61
N ASN A 53 6.30 -6.32 -3.18
CA ASN A 53 6.26 -5.10 -2.41
C ASN A 53 4.88 -4.86 -1.81
N ALA A 54 3.83 -5.16 -2.56
CA ALA A 54 2.46 -5.04 -2.07
C ALA A 54 2.24 -5.94 -0.85
N ARG A 55 2.72 -7.18 -0.92
CA ARG A 55 2.60 -8.12 0.19
C ARG A 55 3.31 -7.59 1.44
N GLU A 56 4.49 -7.01 1.28
CA GLU A 56 5.21 -6.43 2.42
C GLU A 56 4.42 -5.31 3.07
N MET A 57 3.79 -4.46 2.27
CA MET A 57 2.98 -3.37 2.81
C MET A 57 1.74 -3.90 3.54
N PHE A 58 1.08 -4.91 2.98
CA PHE A 58 -0.05 -5.53 3.65
C PHE A 58 0.37 -6.22 4.96
N LYS A 59 1.55 -6.84 4.98
CA LYS A 59 2.07 -7.47 6.19
C LYS A 59 2.34 -6.43 7.27
N GLN A 60 2.89 -5.29 6.90
CA GLN A 60 3.10 -4.19 7.85
C GLN A 60 1.78 -3.67 8.40
N ALA A 61 0.78 -3.51 7.54
CA ALA A 61 -0.55 -3.09 7.97
C ALA A 61 -1.16 -4.10 8.94
N TYR A 62 -1.04 -5.37 8.63
CA TYR A 62 -1.56 -6.45 9.48
C TYR A 62 -0.88 -6.46 10.84
N ALA A 63 0.42 -6.20 10.87
CA ALA A 63 1.18 -6.15 12.13
C ALA A 63 0.69 -5.02 13.05
N ILE A 64 0.21 -3.91 12.46
CA ILE A 64 -0.31 -2.77 13.21
C ILE A 64 -1.74 -3.05 13.66
N THR A 65 -2.60 -3.45 12.72
CA THR A 65 -4.01 -3.70 12.97
C THR A 65 -4.43 -4.98 12.27
N PRO A 66 -4.35 -6.13 12.94
CA PRO A 66 -4.71 -7.40 12.31
C PRO A 66 -6.21 -7.45 12.02
N THR A 67 -6.55 -7.57 10.74
CA THR A 67 -7.93 -7.73 10.30
C THR A 67 -8.02 -8.85 9.29
N ASP A 68 -9.23 -9.42 9.15
CA ASP A 68 -9.45 -10.48 8.17
C ASP A 68 -9.26 -9.97 6.75
N ASP A 69 -9.62 -8.72 6.49
CA ASP A 69 -9.45 -8.12 5.17
C ASP A 69 -7.97 -8.04 4.77
N LEU A 70 -7.11 -7.66 5.71
CA LEU A 70 -5.68 -7.61 5.46
C LEU A 70 -5.09 -9.01 5.26
N ALA A 71 -5.55 -9.97 6.05
CA ALA A 71 -5.12 -11.36 5.88
C ALA A 71 -5.49 -11.88 4.49
N ARG A 72 -6.70 -11.58 4.02
CA ARG A 72 -7.14 -11.97 2.68
C ARG A 72 -6.32 -11.29 1.59
N SER A 73 -5.99 -10.02 1.78
CA SER A 73 -5.15 -9.29 0.82
C SER A 73 -3.77 -9.92 0.71
N ILE A 74 -3.17 -10.30 1.83
CA ILE A 74 -1.85 -10.95 1.83
C ILE A 74 -1.91 -12.27 1.05
N VAL A 75 -2.94 -13.08 1.29
CA VAL A 75 -3.11 -14.37 0.60
C VAL A 75 -3.33 -14.15 -0.89
N ARG A 76 -4.16 -13.17 -1.25
CA ARG A 76 -4.43 -12.86 -2.66
C ARG A 76 -3.17 -12.45 -3.39
N VAL A 77 -2.39 -11.56 -2.82
CA VAL A 77 -1.16 -11.08 -3.44
C VAL A 77 -0.13 -12.19 -3.53
N ARG A 78 -0.06 -13.06 -2.53
CA ARG A 78 0.82 -14.20 -2.56
C ARG A 78 0.48 -15.15 -3.72
N ALA A 79 -0.81 -15.39 -3.94
CA ALA A 79 -1.26 -16.22 -5.05
C ALA A 79 -0.91 -15.59 -6.39
N ASP A 80 -1.08 -14.28 -6.53
CA ASP A 80 -0.75 -13.55 -7.75
C ASP A 80 0.77 -13.59 -8.02
N THR A 81 1.59 -13.48 -6.98
CA THR A 81 3.04 -13.60 -7.10
C THR A 81 3.44 -14.97 -7.62
N GLN A 82 2.83 -16.02 -7.11
CA GLN A 82 3.11 -17.38 -7.55
C GLN A 82 2.67 -17.60 -8.99
N ARG A 83 1.57 -16.98 -9.40
CA ARG A 83 1.07 -17.07 -10.76
C ARG A 83 2.00 -16.40 -11.76
N GLU A 84 2.61 -15.29 -11.36
CA GLU A 84 3.55 -14.54 -12.18
C GLU A 84 4.88 -15.28 -12.37
N ALA A 85 5.27 -16.06 -11.39
CA ALA A 85 6.48 -16.86 -11.49
C ALA A 85 6.26 -18.04 -12.42
#